data_f14a9e9ebc7f274376f0bd56bafb5167
#
_entry.id   f14a9e9ebc7f274376f0bd56bafb5167
#
_cell.length_a   1.000
_cell.length_b   1.000
_cell.length_c   1.000
_cell.angle_alpha   90.00
_cell.angle_beta   90.00
_cell.angle_gamma   90.00
#
_symmetry.space_group_name_H-M   'P 1'
#
loop_
_entity.id
_entity.type
_entity.pdbx_description
1 polymer ?
#
loop_
_entity_poly.entity_id
_entity_poly.type
_entity_poly.pdbx_seq_one_letter_code
_entity_poly.pdbx_strand_id
1 'polypeptide(L)'
;MAPSTTTIGDLTGLRLDATALKVLAHPLRSRLLGALRIDGPATATDLAARLGTNSGATSYHLRKLESVGLVSDTGEGEGKRRLWRAATDFHTWEPSDFAGDEDSETALNWLVRDYARHFGEQFDRWLDVEGTWPVEWRDAAGMSDGFVVATAEQVEQLKAELDEVLLKYRRVGQGNPNARRLAVYSAIYPLDLDRAPRVQDGRA
;
A
#
# COMPACT_ATOMS: atom_id res chain seq x y z
N MET A 1 -17.14 -8.78 -8.66
CA MET A 1 -16.08 -9.66 -9.20
C MET A 1 -15.35 -10.26 -8.02
N ALA A 2 -14.95 -11.54 -8.03
CA ALA A 2 -14.21 -12.13 -6.91
C ALA A 2 -12.77 -11.58 -6.86
N PRO A 3 -12.13 -11.52 -5.68
CA PRO A 3 -10.76 -11.08 -5.56
C PRO A 3 -9.85 -12.03 -6.38
N SER A 4 -8.95 -11.46 -7.17
CA SER A 4 -8.03 -12.21 -8.01
C SER A 4 -6.59 -11.97 -7.60
N THR A 5 -5.77 -13.02 -7.68
CA THR A 5 -4.33 -12.93 -7.40
C THR A 5 -3.60 -12.42 -8.66
N THR A 6 -2.76 -11.42 -8.49
CA THR A 6 -1.89 -10.86 -9.53
C THR A 6 -0.45 -11.14 -9.14
N THR A 7 0.41 -11.46 -10.11
CA THR A 7 1.84 -11.69 -9.86
C THR A 7 2.67 -10.68 -10.65
N ILE A 8 3.64 -10.04 -9.99
CA ILE A 8 4.61 -9.14 -10.62
C ILE A 8 6.01 -9.62 -10.18
N GLY A 9 6.76 -10.23 -11.09
CA GLY A 9 8.01 -10.91 -10.74
C GLY A 9 7.76 -12.04 -9.75
N ASP A 10 8.43 -12.01 -8.61
CA ASP A 10 8.25 -12.96 -7.50
C ASP A 10 7.22 -12.50 -6.44
N LEU A 11 6.52 -11.40 -6.69
CA LEU A 11 5.53 -10.82 -5.80
C LEU A 11 4.12 -11.30 -6.11
N THR A 12 3.38 -11.57 -5.05
CA THR A 12 1.95 -11.84 -5.13
C THR A 12 1.13 -10.63 -4.68
N GLY A 13 0.19 -10.24 -5.51
CA GLY A 13 -0.76 -9.16 -5.23
C GLY A 13 -2.20 -9.66 -5.17
N LEU A 14 -3.03 -8.91 -4.48
CA LEU A 14 -4.48 -9.10 -4.47
C LEU A 14 -5.16 -7.93 -5.18
N ARG A 15 -5.91 -8.21 -6.24
CA ARG A 15 -6.83 -7.21 -6.80
C ARG A 15 -8.06 -7.15 -5.90
N LEU A 16 -8.30 -5.98 -5.30
CA LEU A 16 -9.42 -5.78 -4.39
C LEU A 16 -10.75 -5.84 -5.14
N ASP A 17 -11.67 -6.64 -4.64
CA ASP A 17 -13.08 -6.51 -4.96
C ASP A 17 -13.78 -5.51 -4.01
N ALA A 18 -15.06 -5.23 -4.23
CA ALA A 18 -15.84 -4.30 -3.40
C ALA A 18 -15.86 -4.70 -1.91
N THR A 19 -15.85 -5.99 -1.60
CA THR A 19 -15.84 -6.49 -0.22
C THR A 19 -14.51 -6.25 0.45
N ALA A 20 -13.41 -6.61 -0.21
CA ALA A 20 -12.06 -6.41 0.29
C ALA A 20 -11.73 -4.92 0.44
N LEU A 21 -12.16 -4.09 -0.53
CA LEU A 21 -12.02 -2.64 -0.47
C LEU A 21 -12.75 -2.05 0.77
N LYS A 22 -14.02 -2.37 0.96
CA LYS A 22 -14.81 -1.90 2.12
C LYS A 22 -14.22 -2.40 3.45
N VAL A 23 -13.67 -3.60 3.48
CA VAL A 23 -12.95 -4.10 4.65
C VAL A 23 -11.66 -3.31 4.87
N LEU A 24 -10.86 -3.06 3.83
CA LEU A 24 -9.58 -2.35 3.97
C LEU A 24 -9.77 -0.84 4.28
N ALA A 25 -10.87 -0.24 3.85
CA ALA A 25 -11.22 1.16 4.10
C ALA A 25 -11.53 1.44 5.59
N HIS A 26 -10.54 1.25 6.45
CA HIS A 26 -10.60 1.51 7.89
C HIS A 26 -9.19 1.80 8.42
N PRO A 27 -8.97 2.86 9.24
CA PRO A 27 -7.65 3.31 9.67
C PRO A 27 -6.79 2.20 10.28
N LEU A 28 -7.33 1.47 11.25
CA LEU A 28 -6.55 0.43 11.92
C LEU A 28 -6.26 -0.76 10.99
N ARG A 29 -7.18 -1.13 10.09
CA ARG A 29 -6.97 -2.25 9.17
C ARG A 29 -5.87 -1.96 8.14
N SER A 30 -5.87 -0.75 7.56
CA SER A 30 -4.81 -0.33 6.63
C SER A 30 -3.43 -0.31 7.32
N ARG A 31 -3.36 0.17 8.57
CA ARG A 31 -2.12 0.20 9.36
C ARG A 31 -1.65 -1.21 9.78
N LEU A 32 -2.56 -2.11 10.14
CA LEU A 32 -2.23 -3.51 10.47
C LEU A 32 -1.64 -4.24 9.27
N LEU A 33 -2.26 -4.11 8.09
CA LEU A 33 -1.75 -4.70 6.85
C LEU A 33 -0.37 -4.12 6.49
N GLY A 34 -0.20 -2.81 6.58
CA GLY A 34 1.08 -2.14 6.35
C GLY A 34 2.17 -2.64 7.30
N ALA A 35 1.89 -2.74 8.60
CA ALA A 35 2.84 -3.23 9.59
C ALA A 35 3.28 -4.68 9.30
N LEU A 36 2.34 -5.57 8.95
CA LEU A 36 2.66 -6.95 8.59
C LEU A 36 3.49 -7.08 7.31
N ARG A 37 3.31 -6.18 6.33
CA ARG A 37 4.13 -6.14 5.11
C ARG A 37 5.53 -5.60 5.35
N ILE A 38 5.65 -4.60 6.20
CA ILE A 38 6.92 -3.94 6.48
C ILE A 38 7.75 -4.74 7.48
N ASP A 39 7.15 -5.16 8.60
CA ASP A 39 7.86 -5.74 9.74
C ASP A 39 7.84 -7.27 9.77
N GLY A 40 7.02 -7.87 8.91
CA GLY A 40 6.84 -9.32 8.85
C GLY A 40 5.78 -9.84 9.84
N PRO A 41 5.74 -11.15 10.06
CA PRO A 41 4.75 -11.79 10.92
C PRO A 41 4.79 -11.27 12.36
N ALA A 42 3.61 -11.08 12.97
CA ALA A 42 3.48 -10.59 14.33
C ALA A 42 2.19 -11.08 15.00
N THR A 43 2.17 -11.10 16.34
CA THR A 43 0.95 -11.38 17.10
C THR A 43 0.05 -10.15 17.19
N ALA A 44 -1.23 -10.35 17.48
CA ALA A 44 -2.16 -9.24 17.72
C ALA A 44 -1.71 -8.34 18.89
N THR A 45 -1.00 -8.88 19.87
CA THR A 45 -0.45 -8.12 21.00
C THR A 45 0.70 -7.23 20.57
N ASP A 46 1.62 -7.74 19.76
CA ASP A 46 2.76 -6.95 19.25
C ASP A 46 2.27 -5.81 18.35
N LEU A 47 1.33 -6.10 17.44
CA LEU A 47 0.72 -5.10 16.59
C LEU A 47 -0.06 -4.04 17.36
N ALA A 48 -0.78 -4.45 18.42
CA ALA A 48 -1.48 -3.52 19.29
C ALA A 48 -0.53 -2.56 19.99
N ALA A 49 0.60 -3.07 20.51
CA ALA A 49 1.63 -2.25 21.14
C ALA A 49 2.26 -1.25 20.14
N ARG A 50 2.58 -1.70 18.92
CA ARG A 50 3.17 -0.83 17.87
C ARG A 50 2.23 0.27 17.39
N LEU A 51 0.93 -0.02 17.31
CA LEU A 51 -0.08 0.89 16.77
C LEU A 51 -0.85 1.67 17.86
N GLY A 52 -0.44 1.57 19.11
CA GLY A 52 -1.07 2.29 20.23
C GLY A 52 -2.54 1.92 20.47
N THR A 53 -2.91 0.64 20.29
CA THR A 53 -4.28 0.15 20.43
C THR A 53 -4.34 -1.06 21.40
N ASN A 54 -5.49 -1.71 21.52
CA ASN A 54 -5.64 -2.89 22.35
C ASN A 54 -5.69 -4.18 21.51
N SER A 55 -5.25 -5.30 22.12
CA SER A 55 -5.14 -6.59 21.43
C SER A 55 -6.49 -7.20 21.03
N GLY A 56 -7.57 -6.85 21.73
CA GLY A 56 -8.93 -7.30 21.40
C GLY A 56 -9.42 -6.69 20.09
N ALA A 57 -9.31 -5.36 19.94
CA ALA A 57 -9.63 -4.66 18.71
C ALA A 57 -8.73 -5.15 17.57
N THR A 58 -7.42 -5.28 17.83
CA THR A 58 -6.45 -5.77 16.83
C THR A 58 -6.82 -7.17 16.34
N SER A 59 -7.14 -8.11 17.23
CA SER A 59 -7.58 -9.46 16.86
C SER A 59 -8.86 -9.46 16.02
N TYR A 60 -9.82 -8.59 16.34
CA TYR A 60 -11.05 -8.43 15.55
C TYR A 60 -10.73 -7.94 14.14
N HIS A 61 -9.90 -6.90 14.01
CA HIS A 61 -9.58 -6.32 12.70
C HIS A 61 -8.71 -7.26 11.85
N LEU A 62 -7.81 -8.04 12.45
CA LEU A 62 -7.04 -9.08 11.74
C LEU A 62 -7.95 -10.17 11.16
N ARG A 63 -8.96 -10.65 11.92
CA ARG A 63 -9.94 -11.61 11.39
C ARG A 63 -10.78 -11.02 10.25
N LYS A 64 -11.09 -9.72 10.29
CA LYS A 64 -11.77 -9.04 9.16
C LYS A 64 -10.87 -8.97 7.92
N LEU A 65 -9.59 -8.71 8.08
CA LEU A 65 -8.63 -8.76 6.96
C LEU A 65 -8.43 -10.20 6.44
N GLU A 66 -8.41 -11.20 7.33
CA GLU A 66 -8.33 -12.62 6.98
C GLU A 66 -9.54 -13.06 6.14
N SER A 67 -10.76 -12.60 6.48
CA SER A 67 -11.98 -12.97 5.76
C SER A 67 -12.03 -12.52 4.30
N VAL A 68 -11.12 -11.63 3.90
CA VAL A 68 -10.98 -11.15 2.51
C VAL A 68 -9.59 -11.45 1.92
N GLY A 69 -8.82 -12.32 2.55
CA GLY A 69 -7.55 -12.80 2.02
C GLY A 69 -6.38 -11.81 2.07
N LEU A 70 -6.46 -10.73 2.86
CA LEU A 70 -5.39 -9.73 2.99
C LEU A 70 -4.34 -10.14 4.02
N VAL A 71 -4.71 -10.91 5.03
CA VAL A 71 -3.80 -11.50 6.01
C VAL A 71 -4.14 -12.97 6.24
N SER A 72 -3.21 -13.72 6.79
CA SER A 72 -3.40 -15.12 7.18
C SER A 72 -2.71 -15.43 8.49
N ASP A 73 -3.22 -16.43 9.22
CA ASP A 73 -2.52 -17.05 10.33
C ASP A 73 -1.40 -17.95 9.75
N THR A 74 -0.18 -17.86 10.30
CA THR A 74 0.93 -18.69 9.85
C THR A 74 0.80 -20.14 10.33
N GLY A 75 0.00 -20.38 11.36
CA GLY A 75 -0.06 -21.66 12.07
C GLY A 75 1.10 -21.91 13.04
N GLU A 76 2.08 -20.99 13.12
CA GLU A 76 3.29 -21.14 13.96
C GLU A 76 3.15 -20.45 15.32
N GLY A 77 1.95 -20.02 15.69
CA GLY A 77 1.68 -19.36 16.96
C GLY A 77 1.77 -20.32 18.16
N GLU A 78 2.21 -19.82 19.32
CA GLU A 78 2.30 -20.60 20.55
C GLU A 78 0.99 -20.58 21.36
N GLY A 79 0.43 -21.74 21.64
CA GLY A 79 -0.78 -21.92 22.42
C GLY A 79 -2.00 -21.28 21.76
N LYS A 80 -2.63 -20.29 22.42
CA LYS A 80 -3.79 -19.55 21.87
C LYS A 80 -3.40 -18.30 21.08
N ARG A 81 -2.10 -17.99 20.93
CA ARG A 81 -1.61 -16.80 20.24
C ARG A 81 -1.40 -17.12 18.77
N ARG A 82 -2.15 -16.47 17.91
CA ARG A 82 -1.95 -16.56 16.45
C ARG A 82 -0.81 -15.65 16.02
N LEU A 83 0.03 -16.15 15.12
CA LEU A 83 1.05 -15.36 14.43
C LEU A 83 0.51 -15.00 13.04
N TRP A 84 0.24 -13.72 12.83
CA TRP A 84 -0.35 -13.19 11.61
C TRP A 84 0.71 -12.74 10.63
N ARG A 85 0.47 -12.94 9.35
CA ARG A 85 1.28 -12.41 8.25
C ARG A 85 0.41 -11.75 7.21
N ALA A 86 0.96 -10.83 6.41
CA ALA A 86 0.33 -10.41 5.17
C ALA A 86 0.23 -11.60 4.22
N ALA A 87 -0.94 -11.81 3.61
CA ALA A 87 -1.17 -12.92 2.70
C ALA A 87 -0.57 -12.63 1.31
N THR A 88 -0.41 -11.35 0.96
CA THR A 88 0.14 -10.88 -0.31
C THR A 88 1.07 -9.69 -0.10
N ASP A 89 2.03 -9.53 -1.01
CA ASP A 89 3.04 -8.47 -0.93
C ASP A 89 2.47 -7.08 -1.19
N PHE A 90 1.47 -6.99 -2.07
CA PHE A 90 0.79 -5.75 -2.43
C PHE A 90 -0.70 -5.99 -2.69
N HIS A 91 -1.43 -4.94 -2.97
CA HIS A 91 -2.79 -5.00 -3.50
C HIS A 91 -2.98 -3.90 -4.54
N THR A 92 -3.88 -4.15 -5.48
CA THR A 92 -4.23 -3.24 -6.56
C THR A 92 -5.74 -3.05 -6.63
N TRP A 93 -6.16 -2.01 -7.31
CA TRP A 93 -7.55 -1.75 -7.68
C TRP A 93 -7.59 -0.91 -8.96
N GLU A 94 -8.70 -1.01 -9.67
CA GLU A 94 -9.05 -0.07 -10.73
C GLU A 94 -10.28 0.71 -10.29
N PRO A 95 -10.28 2.05 -10.33
CA PRO A 95 -11.46 2.83 -9.93
C PRO A 95 -12.72 2.46 -10.70
N SER A 96 -12.58 2.05 -11.96
CA SER A 96 -13.69 1.59 -12.81
C SER A 96 -14.37 0.32 -12.32
N ASP A 97 -13.69 -0.53 -11.54
CA ASP A 97 -14.28 -1.75 -10.95
C ASP A 97 -15.40 -1.42 -9.94
N PHE A 98 -15.41 -0.20 -9.43
CA PHE A 98 -16.33 0.26 -8.37
C PHE A 98 -17.35 1.29 -8.88
N ALA A 99 -17.28 1.66 -10.15
CA ALA A 99 -18.17 2.66 -10.72
C ALA A 99 -19.64 2.22 -10.65
N GLY A 100 -20.50 3.12 -10.11
CA GLY A 100 -21.92 2.85 -9.93
C GLY A 100 -22.29 2.12 -8.62
N ASP A 101 -21.33 1.77 -7.74
CA ASP A 101 -21.55 1.35 -6.35
C ASP A 101 -21.10 2.48 -5.40
N GLU A 102 -22.02 3.32 -4.97
CA GLU A 102 -21.76 4.50 -4.13
C GLU A 102 -20.97 4.17 -2.85
N ASP A 103 -21.26 3.02 -2.22
CA ASP A 103 -20.53 2.58 -1.02
C ASP A 103 -19.06 2.23 -1.33
N SER A 104 -18.81 1.59 -2.47
CA SER A 104 -17.46 1.24 -2.90
C SER A 104 -16.68 2.47 -3.36
N GLU A 105 -17.29 3.39 -4.09
CA GLU A 105 -16.68 4.66 -4.48
C GLU A 105 -16.29 5.49 -3.24
N THR A 106 -17.18 5.56 -2.25
CA THR A 106 -16.93 6.22 -0.96
C THR A 106 -15.76 5.55 -0.22
N ALA A 107 -15.75 4.22 -0.16
CA ALA A 107 -14.69 3.46 0.48
C ALA A 107 -13.33 3.67 -0.21
N LEU A 108 -13.31 3.67 -1.56
CA LEU A 108 -12.09 3.92 -2.34
C LEU A 108 -11.56 5.34 -2.10
N ASN A 109 -12.41 6.34 -2.18
CA ASN A 109 -12.04 7.73 -1.93
C ASN A 109 -11.44 7.90 -0.54
N TRP A 110 -12.07 7.29 0.48
CA TRP A 110 -11.55 7.31 1.83
C TRP A 110 -10.18 6.64 1.93
N LEU A 111 -10.00 5.44 1.34
CA LEU A 111 -8.76 4.68 1.38
C LEU A 111 -7.60 5.43 0.73
N VAL A 112 -7.81 6.00 -0.45
CA VAL A 112 -6.77 6.75 -1.18
C VAL A 112 -6.35 8.00 -0.39
N ARG A 113 -7.32 8.73 0.19
CA ARG A 113 -7.02 9.90 1.05
C ARG A 113 -6.30 9.50 2.35
N ASP A 114 -6.66 8.36 2.94
CA ASP A 114 -5.98 7.83 4.13
C ASP A 114 -4.53 7.48 3.82
N TYR A 115 -4.27 6.86 2.66
CA TYR A 115 -2.91 6.59 2.20
C TYR A 115 -2.11 7.86 1.97
N ALA A 116 -2.65 8.82 1.23
CA ALA A 116 -1.96 10.09 0.97
C ALA A 116 -1.58 10.82 2.28
N ARG A 117 -2.50 10.85 3.27
CA ARG A 117 -2.22 11.41 4.59
C ARG A 117 -1.11 10.64 5.32
N HIS A 118 -1.20 9.32 5.31
CA HIS A 118 -0.19 8.48 5.96
C HIS A 118 1.20 8.63 5.34
N PHE A 119 1.27 8.78 4.02
CA PHE A 119 2.55 9.04 3.33
C PHE A 119 3.15 10.36 3.78
N GLY A 120 2.33 11.43 3.87
CA GLY A 120 2.77 12.71 4.42
C GLY A 120 3.28 12.58 5.85
N GLU A 121 2.51 11.95 6.75
CA GLU A 121 2.93 11.71 8.14
C GLU A 121 4.23 10.92 8.28
N GLN A 122 4.49 9.94 7.39
CA GLN A 122 5.75 9.19 7.41
C GLN A 122 6.91 10.04 6.93
N PHE A 123 6.69 10.86 5.90
CA PHE A 123 7.71 11.76 5.39
C PHE A 123 8.03 12.87 6.38
N ASP A 124 7.03 13.46 7.04
CA ASP A 124 7.24 14.45 8.11
C ASP A 124 8.11 13.89 9.24
N ARG A 125 7.89 12.63 9.65
CA ARG A 125 8.75 11.97 10.65
C ARG A 125 10.20 11.82 10.18
N TRP A 126 10.42 11.60 8.88
CA TRP A 126 11.77 11.60 8.33
C TRP A 126 12.40 12.98 8.45
N LEU A 127 11.70 14.04 8.04
CA LEU A 127 12.17 15.43 8.13
C LEU A 127 12.52 15.84 9.58
N ASP A 128 11.77 15.35 10.56
CA ASP A 128 12.05 15.61 11.98
C ASP A 128 13.38 15.02 12.47
N VAL A 129 13.85 13.95 11.83
CA VAL A 129 15.06 13.20 12.30
C VAL A 129 16.20 13.18 11.30
N GLU A 130 16.01 13.60 10.05
CA GLU A 130 17.02 13.50 8.99
C GLU A 130 18.37 14.15 9.37
N GLY A 131 18.34 15.25 10.11
CA GLY A 131 19.53 15.94 10.60
C GLY A 131 20.43 15.08 11.49
N THR A 132 19.92 13.99 12.05
CA THR A 132 20.70 13.03 12.88
C THR A 132 21.31 11.88 12.07
N TRP A 133 20.96 11.78 10.78
CA TRP A 133 21.44 10.71 9.91
C TRP A 133 22.75 11.11 9.21
N PRO A 134 23.57 10.12 8.80
CA PRO A 134 24.77 10.37 7.99
C PRO A 134 24.46 11.15 6.72
N VAL A 135 25.41 11.99 6.28
CA VAL A 135 25.24 12.87 5.11
C VAL A 135 24.86 12.09 3.84
N GLU A 136 25.45 10.91 3.65
CA GLU A 136 25.19 10.04 2.49
C GLU A 136 23.72 9.61 2.41
N TRP A 137 23.07 9.44 3.56
CA TRP A 137 21.65 9.10 3.63
C TRP A 137 20.75 10.32 3.38
N ARG A 138 21.14 11.50 3.87
CA ARG A 138 20.39 12.73 3.64
C ARG A 138 20.44 13.16 2.17
N ASP A 139 21.60 12.96 1.51
CA ASP A 139 21.78 13.27 0.10
C ASP A 139 21.06 12.27 -0.83
N ALA A 140 20.94 11.00 -0.39
CA ALA A 140 20.30 9.94 -1.16
C ALA A 140 18.79 9.86 -0.97
N ALA A 141 18.26 10.32 0.17
CA ALA A 141 16.84 10.30 0.50
C ALA A 141 16.23 11.71 0.34
N GLY A 142 14.93 11.78 0.19
CA GLY A 142 14.23 13.05 0.11
C GLY A 142 13.06 13.02 -0.87
N MET A 143 12.55 14.20 -1.19
CA MET A 143 11.46 14.39 -2.14
C MET A 143 12.03 14.88 -3.47
N SER A 144 11.48 14.34 -4.55
CA SER A 144 11.69 14.86 -5.90
C SER A 144 10.34 15.01 -6.60
N ASP A 145 10.26 15.97 -7.50
CA ASP A 145 9.10 16.18 -8.36
C ASP A 145 9.50 16.14 -9.83
N GLY A 146 8.53 15.89 -10.69
CA GLY A 146 8.73 15.90 -12.14
C GLY A 146 7.40 16.07 -12.85
N PHE A 147 7.46 16.68 -14.02
CA PHE A 147 6.28 16.93 -14.85
C PHE A 147 6.44 16.24 -16.20
N VAL A 148 5.39 15.53 -16.61
CA VAL A 148 5.33 14.84 -17.89
C VAL A 148 4.07 15.24 -18.64
N VAL A 149 4.12 15.21 -19.97
CA VAL A 149 2.94 15.33 -20.81
C VAL A 149 2.72 13.98 -21.47
N ALA A 150 1.60 13.32 -21.13
CA ALA A 150 1.35 11.95 -21.55
C ALA A 150 -0.15 11.69 -21.74
N THR A 151 -0.48 10.72 -22.60
CA THR A 151 -1.83 10.14 -22.69
C THR A 151 -2.07 9.15 -21.54
N ALA A 152 -3.33 8.75 -21.33
CA ALA A 152 -3.67 7.73 -20.32
C ALA A 152 -2.87 6.43 -20.53
N GLU A 153 -2.76 5.95 -21.78
CA GLU A 153 -1.99 4.76 -22.14
C GLU A 153 -0.49 4.91 -21.79
N GLN A 154 0.10 6.09 -22.07
CA GLN A 154 1.49 6.38 -21.71
C GLN A 154 1.70 6.49 -20.20
N VAL A 155 0.68 6.94 -19.45
CA VAL A 155 0.73 6.92 -17.98
C VAL A 155 0.70 5.48 -17.43
N GLU A 156 -0.06 4.58 -18.04
CA GLU A 156 -0.03 3.15 -17.68
C GLU A 156 1.35 2.52 -17.93
N GLN A 157 1.98 2.85 -19.07
CA GLN A 157 3.35 2.41 -19.37
C GLN A 157 4.36 2.97 -18.35
N LEU A 158 4.28 4.27 -18.04
CA LEU A 158 5.13 4.89 -17.03
C LEU A 158 4.99 4.20 -15.65
N LYS A 159 3.76 3.88 -15.24
CA LYS A 159 3.52 3.14 -13.99
C LYS A 159 4.20 1.77 -14.01
N ALA A 160 4.05 1.02 -15.10
CA ALA A 160 4.66 -0.29 -15.25
C ALA A 160 6.20 -0.24 -15.18
N GLU A 161 6.82 0.74 -15.85
CA GLU A 161 8.27 0.95 -15.80
C GLU A 161 8.76 1.32 -14.39
N LEU A 162 8.03 2.16 -13.67
CA LEU A 162 8.34 2.49 -12.27
C LEU A 162 8.24 1.26 -11.37
N ASP A 163 7.23 0.42 -11.56
CA ASP A 163 7.08 -0.82 -10.81
C ASP A 163 8.24 -1.80 -11.09
N GLU A 164 8.70 -1.92 -12.35
CA GLU A 164 9.88 -2.72 -12.70
C GLU A 164 11.16 -2.21 -12.02
N VAL A 165 11.35 -0.89 -11.97
CA VAL A 165 12.50 -0.29 -11.25
C VAL A 165 12.42 -0.62 -9.76
N LEU A 166 11.27 -0.47 -9.13
CA LEU A 166 11.10 -0.79 -7.71
C LEU A 166 11.34 -2.28 -7.41
N LEU A 167 10.86 -3.16 -8.28
CA LEU A 167 11.14 -4.60 -8.18
C LEU A 167 12.64 -4.92 -8.23
N LYS A 168 13.36 -4.31 -9.16
CA LYS A 168 14.81 -4.48 -9.30
C LYS A 168 15.56 -4.10 -8.01
N TYR A 169 15.14 -3.05 -7.33
CA TYR A 169 15.81 -2.55 -6.12
C TYR A 169 15.29 -3.15 -4.82
N ARG A 170 14.20 -3.89 -4.83
CA ARG A 170 13.50 -4.39 -3.64
C ARG A 170 14.39 -5.14 -2.65
N ARG A 171 15.37 -5.90 -3.14
CA ARG A 171 16.25 -6.76 -2.31
C ARG A 171 17.74 -6.50 -2.48
N VAL A 172 18.08 -5.43 -3.18
CA VAL A 172 19.50 -5.10 -3.49
C VAL A 172 20.37 -5.02 -2.24
N GLY A 173 19.83 -4.51 -1.13
CA GLY A 173 20.55 -4.41 0.14
C GLY A 173 20.35 -5.59 1.09
N GLN A 174 19.69 -6.68 0.69
CA GLN A 174 19.38 -7.80 1.58
C GLN A 174 20.67 -8.44 2.11
N GLY A 175 20.77 -8.60 3.44
CA GLY A 175 21.95 -9.15 4.10
C GLY A 175 23.05 -8.11 4.37
N ASN A 176 22.93 -6.89 3.86
CA ASN A 176 23.89 -5.82 4.15
C ASN A 176 23.51 -5.10 5.45
N PRO A 177 24.36 -5.08 6.50
CA PRO A 177 24.05 -4.44 7.78
C PRO A 177 23.88 -2.90 7.66
N ASN A 178 24.42 -2.29 6.62
CA ASN A 178 24.28 -0.86 6.34
C ASN A 178 23.02 -0.52 5.54
N ALA A 179 22.33 -1.52 4.97
CA ALA A 179 21.08 -1.28 4.25
C ALA A 179 19.94 -0.91 5.22
N ARG A 180 19.01 -0.12 4.72
CA ARG A 180 17.79 0.27 5.44
C ARG A 180 16.58 -0.01 4.57
N ARG A 181 15.44 -0.25 5.20
CA ARG A 181 14.16 -0.32 4.50
C ARG A 181 13.74 1.10 4.13
N LEU A 182 13.41 1.28 2.87
CA LEU A 182 12.98 2.58 2.33
C LEU A 182 11.50 2.52 1.96
N ALA A 183 10.79 3.61 2.20
CA ALA A 183 9.47 3.85 1.65
C ALA A 183 9.62 4.66 0.35
N VAL A 184 8.98 4.20 -0.71
CA VAL A 184 8.87 4.92 -1.98
C VAL A 184 7.40 5.08 -2.30
N TYR A 185 6.95 6.30 -2.50
CA TYR A 185 5.57 6.63 -2.82
C TYR A 185 5.54 7.34 -4.15
N SER A 186 4.63 6.91 -5.01
CA SER A 186 4.37 7.60 -6.28
C SER A 186 2.89 7.96 -6.36
N ALA A 187 2.61 9.18 -6.81
CA ALA A 187 1.26 9.63 -7.12
C ALA A 187 1.30 10.34 -8.47
N ILE A 188 0.57 9.82 -9.45
CA ILE A 188 0.49 10.38 -10.80
C ILE A 188 -0.94 10.85 -10.99
N TYR A 189 -1.12 12.14 -11.28
CA TYR A 189 -2.43 12.76 -11.45
C TYR A 189 -2.34 13.97 -12.40
N PRO A 190 -3.42 14.30 -13.13
CA PRO A 190 -3.46 15.50 -13.97
C PRO A 190 -3.30 16.77 -13.16
N LEU A 191 -2.62 17.76 -13.69
CA LEU A 191 -2.54 19.11 -13.12
C LEU A 191 -3.71 20.00 -13.58
N ASP A 192 -4.18 19.82 -14.83
CA ASP A 192 -5.29 20.58 -15.43
C ASP A 192 -6.65 19.98 -14.99
N LEU A 193 -7.01 20.11 -13.70
CA LEU A 193 -8.16 19.44 -13.09
C LEU A 193 -9.53 19.92 -13.62
N ASP A 194 -9.60 21.12 -14.21
CA ASP A 194 -10.80 21.74 -14.79
C ASP A 194 -11.00 21.39 -16.28
N ARG A 195 -10.11 20.61 -16.87
CA ARG A 195 -10.13 20.25 -18.30
C ARG A 195 -10.01 18.75 -18.51
N ALA A 196 -11.01 17.99 -18.07
CA ALA A 196 -11.03 16.55 -18.36
C ALA A 196 -10.95 16.31 -19.89
N PRO A 197 -10.11 15.38 -20.37
CA PRO A 197 -10.06 15.00 -21.77
C PRO A 197 -11.43 14.54 -22.24
N ARG A 198 -11.82 14.91 -23.46
CA ARG A 198 -13.02 14.34 -24.09
C ARG A 198 -12.73 12.88 -24.42
N VAL A 199 -13.56 11.97 -23.94
CA VAL A 199 -13.53 10.59 -24.42
C VAL A 199 -13.87 10.64 -25.91
N GLN A 200 -12.93 10.27 -26.77
CA GLN A 200 -13.26 10.02 -28.17
C GLN A 200 -14.05 8.71 -28.17
N ASP A 201 -15.38 8.81 -28.28
CA ASP A 201 -16.19 7.64 -28.60
C ASP A 201 -15.65 7.05 -29.89
N GLY A 202 -14.95 5.93 -29.77
CA GLY A 202 -14.46 5.16 -30.92
C GLY A 202 -15.65 4.58 -31.70
N ARG A 203 -16.29 5.42 -32.52
CA ARG A 203 -17.17 5.00 -33.60
C ARG A 203 -16.43 5.30 -34.90
N ALA A 204 -15.83 4.29 -35.44
CA ALA A 204 -15.65 4.12 -36.88
C ALA A 204 -15.85 2.63 -37.18
#